data_8eac3dfb0370d16cc717ab322bcdc695
#
_entry.id   8eac3dfb0370d16cc717ab322bcdc695
#
_cell.length_a   1.000
_cell.length_b   1.000
_cell.length_c   1.000
_cell.angle_alpha   90.00
_cell.angle_beta   90.00
_cell.angle_gamma   90.00
#
_symmetry.space_group_name_H-M   'P 1'
#
loop_
_entity.id
_entity.type
_entity.pdbx_description
1 polymer ?
#
loop_
_entity_poly.entity_id
_entity_poly.type
_entity_poly.pdbx_seq_one_letter_code
_entity_poly.pdbx_strand_id
1 'polypeptide(L)'
;MARVRKKAKNPGSILLSRQRGLRGDGPVVASRALSNTSSLSSKVGRTLIRNHHTLQKRLSQALSRNDTETANSIRAEIEANGGIERYQQASVCGQDNQRGGDSSRVLIDWFGEAIRSSPNKNVPNKKLRLLEVGALSPDNACSRSNLFSVTRIDLNSRDPSIEAQDFMDRPIPTADGERFDIISLSLVLNYVSLPAARGEMLERTTEFLRHTPLEGEEEQGSRVTELFPSLFLVLPAPCVTNSRYLDERRLEEMMGNLGYRLVRRKLSAKLIYQLWHHVCKAQSLGRQKEFSKKEEVNPGRTRNNFAIMFR
;
A
#
# COMPACT_ATOMS: atom_id res chain seq x y z
N MET A 1 18.08 -62.88 7.63
CA MET A 1 19.53 -62.71 7.90
C MET A 1 19.87 -61.26 7.77
N ALA A 2 20.05 -60.58 8.89
CA ALA A 2 21.27 -60.01 9.45
C ALA A 2 21.79 -58.83 8.60
N ARG A 3 22.08 -57.64 9.08
CA ARG A 3 22.77 -57.23 10.32
C ARG A 3 22.58 -55.71 10.53
N VAL A 4 22.28 -55.40 11.77
CA VAL A 4 22.40 -54.09 12.41
C VAL A 4 23.87 -53.65 12.50
N ARG A 5 24.18 -52.38 12.28
CA ARG A 5 25.38 -51.75 12.80
C ARG A 5 25.08 -50.37 13.37
N LYS A 6 25.07 -50.34 14.74
CA LYS A 6 25.26 -49.13 15.57
C LYS A 6 26.73 -48.71 15.44
N LYS A 7 26.97 -47.39 15.40
CA LYS A 7 28.28 -46.83 15.79
C LYS A 7 28.11 -45.67 16.76
N ALA A 8 28.99 -45.73 17.72
CA ALA A 8 29.01 -45.12 19.03
C ALA A 8 29.41 -43.65 19.06
N LYS A 9 29.04 -43.04 20.19
CA LYS A 9 29.49 -41.74 20.71
C LYS A 9 31.00 -41.79 21.08
N ASN A 10 31.65 -40.63 20.95
CA ASN A 10 32.80 -40.33 21.81
C ASN A 10 32.77 -38.87 22.27
N PRO A 11 33.12 -38.62 23.53
CA PRO A 11 33.06 -37.32 24.16
C PRO A 11 34.47 -36.72 24.42
N GLY A 12 34.52 -35.40 24.63
CA GLY A 12 35.48 -34.78 25.55
C GLY A 12 36.69 -34.08 25.01
N SER A 13 36.79 -32.80 25.39
CA SER A 13 37.94 -32.09 25.99
C SER A 13 37.59 -30.60 26.03
N ILE A 14 37.32 -29.98 27.13
CA ILE A 14 38.00 -29.49 28.33
C ILE A 14 39.14 -28.50 28.03
N LEU A 15 38.86 -27.25 28.40
CA LEU A 15 39.68 -26.19 28.99
C LEU A 15 40.91 -25.63 28.25
N LEU A 16 40.92 -24.30 28.11
CA LEU A 16 41.92 -23.46 28.81
C LEU A 16 41.58 -21.98 28.81
N SER A 17 41.43 -21.44 29.98
CA SER A 17 41.34 -20.04 30.36
C SER A 17 42.69 -19.31 30.16
N ARG A 18 42.63 -18.01 29.75
CA ARG A 18 43.68 -17.06 30.15
C ARG A 18 43.13 -15.66 30.34
N GLN A 19 43.23 -15.21 31.56
CA GLN A 19 43.01 -13.83 32.01
C GLN A 19 44.18 -12.91 31.66
N ARG A 20 43.85 -11.64 31.63
CA ARG A 20 44.54 -10.40 32.08
C ARG A 20 44.88 -9.37 31.02
N GLY A 21 44.43 -8.14 31.34
CA GLY A 21 44.94 -6.87 30.85
C GLY A 21 43.97 -5.72 31.09
N LEU A 22 43.97 -5.19 32.32
CA LEU A 22 43.34 -3.91 32.70
C LEU A 22 44.13 -2.75 32.09
N ARG A 23 43.45 -1.74 31.50
CA ARG A 23 43.69 -0.29 31.73
C ARG A 23 42.88 0.56 30.77
N GLY A 24 42.24 1.62 31.33
CA GLY A 24 42.04 2.91 30.69
C GLY A 24 40.58 3.43 30.71
N ASP A 25 40.32 4.29 31.69
CA ASP A 25 39.05 5.05 31.85
C ASP A 25 38.76 5.98 30.70
N GLY A 26 37.45 6.09 30.35
CA GLY A 26 36.85 7.17 29.60
C GLY A 26 35.40 6.86 29.27
N PRO A 27 34.41 7.72 29.64
CA PRO A 27 33.01 7.40 29.39
C PRO A 27 32.67 7.67 27.91
N VAL A 28 32.69 6.62 27.12
CA VAL A 28 32.07 6.64 25.80
C VAL A 28 30.59 6.34 26.01
N VAL A 29 29.77 7.38 25.90
CA VAL A 29 28.32 7.24 25.78
C VAL A 29 28.04 6.56 24.44
N ALA A 30 28.07 5.24 24.46
CA ALA A 30 27.60 4.44 23.33
C ALA A 30 26.09 4.48 23.32
N SER A 31 25.53 5.30 22.42
CA SER A 31 24.17 5.18 21.98
C SER A 31 23.97 3.80 21.35
N ARG A 32 23.58 2.85 22.21
CA ARG A 32 23.19 1.51 21.81
C ARG A 32 21.81 1.61 21.17
N ALA A 33 21.77 1.93 19.86
CA ALA A 33 20.58 1.82 19.06
C ALA A 33 20.04 0.39 19.23
N LEU A 34 18.85 0.31 19.79
CA LEU A 34 18.09 -0.92 20.01
C LEU A 34 17.70 -1.54 18.67
N SER A 35 18.57 -2.35 18.11
CA SER A 35 18.23 -3.28 17.02
C SER A 35 17.69 -4.60 17.61
N ASN A 36 16.60 -4.56 18.35
CA ASN A 36 15.81 -5.72 18.68
C ASN A 36 14.54 -5.73 17.81
N THR A 37 14.71 -5.91 16.51
CA THR A 37 13.60 -6.36 15.64
C THR A 37 13.45 -7.87 15.83
N SER A 38 12.79 -8.27 16.93
CA SER A 38 12.23 -9.61 17.01
C SER A 38 11.22 -9.73 15.86
N SER A 39 11.53 -10.54 14.84
CA SER A 39 10.70 -10.73 13.67
C SER A 39 9.33 -11.27 14.09
N LEU A 40 8.31 -10.42 14.06
CA LEU A 40 6.92 -10.82 14.31
C LEU A 40 6.57 -11.96 13.36
N SER A 41 6.07 -13.09 13.86
CA SER A 41 5.61 -14.15 12.98
C SER A 41 4.48 -13.65 12.07
N SER A 42 4.37 -14.18 10.85
CA SER A 42 3.30 -13.79 9.90
C SER A 42 1.89 -13.89 10.48
N LYS A 43 1.65 -14.82 11.39
CA LYS A 43 0.35 -15.01 12.07
C LYS A 43 0.11 -13.88 13.07
N VAL A 44 1.09 -13.55 13.88
CA VAL A 44 1.01 -12.46 14.87
C VAL A 44 0.84 -11.12 14.17
N GLY A 45 1.63 -10.80 13.14
CA GLY A 45 1.49 -9.55 12.39
C GLY A 45 0.10 -9.39 11.77
N ARG A 46 -0.45 -10.44 11.14
CA ARG A 46 -1.82 -10.40 10.59
C ARG A 46 -2.89 -10.20 11.67
N THR A 47 -2.72 -10.80 12.83
CA THR A 47 -3.66 -10.64 13.95
C THR A 47 -3.62 -9.21 14.48
N LEU A 48 -2.43 -8.63 14.67
CA LEU A 48 -2.25 -7.25 15.10
C LEU A 48 -2.91 -6.27 14.12
N ILE A 49 -2.63 -6.42 12.83
CA ILE A 49 -3.22 -5.58 11.78
C ILE A 49 -4.75 -5.68 11.80
N ARG A 50 -5.30 -6.90 11.87
CA ARG A 50 -6.75 -7.13 11.91
C ARG A 50 -7.40 -6.51 13.17
N ASN A 51 -6.79 -6.69 14.33
CA ASN A 51 -7.29 -6.12 15.58
C ASN A 51 -7.31 -4.60 15.52
N HIS A 52 -6.22 -3.99 15.07
CA HIS A 52 -6.13 -2.54 14.92
C HIS A 52 -7.26 -2.01 14.03
N HIS A 53 -7.50 -2.61 12.85
CA HIS A 53 -8.60 -2.21 11.98
C HIS A 53 -9.98 -2.37 12.63
N THR A 54 -10.18 -3.46 13.37
CA THR A 54 -11.44 -3.69 14.07
C THR A 54 -11.69 -2.59 15.10
N LEU A 55 -10.66 -2.22 15.84
CA LEU A 55 -10.73 -1.16 16.85
C LEU A 55 -10.95 0.21 16.22
N GLN A 56 -10.23 0.54 15.15
CA GLN A 56 -10.42 1.79 14.42
C GLN A 56 -11.84 1.92 13.85
N LYS A 57 -12.40 0.83 13.31
CA LYS A 57 -13.78 0.83 12.84
C LYS A 57 -14.77 1.06 13.99
N ARG A 58 -14.58 0.40 15.12
CA ARG A 58 -15.43 0.59 16.32
C ARG A 58 -15.31 2.02 16.84
N LEU A 59 -14.10 2.58 16.85
CA LEU A 59 -13.86 3.97 17.24
C LEU A 59 -14.61 4.94 16.32
N SER A 60 -14.51 4.78 15.01
CA SER A 60 -15.26 5.61 14.04
C SER A 60 -16.77 5.51 14.25
N GLN A 61 -17.29 4.33 14.58
CA GLN A 61 -18.70 4.13 14.87
C GLN A 61 -19.14 4.79 16.18
N ALA A 62 -18.31 4.74 17.22
CA ALA A 62 -18.61 5.40 18.50
C ALA A 62 -18.61 6.93 18.32
N LEU A 63 -17.62 7.47 17.62
CA LEU A 63 -17.54 8.91 17.31
C LEU A 63 -18.74 9.39 16.48
N SER A 64 -19.17 8.60 15.47
CA SER A 64 -20.34 8.97 14.65
C SER A 64 -21.66 8.96 15.41
N ARG A 65 -21.70 8.32 16.59
CA ARG A 65 -22.84 8.29 17.51
C ARG A 65 -22.71 9.26 18.67
N ASN A 66 -21.63 10.06 18.69
CA ASN A 66 -21.27 10.92 19.82
C ASN A 66 -21.09 10.16 21.15
N ASP A 67 -20.78 8.88 21.10
CA ASP A 67 -20.52 8.02 22.27
C ASP A 67 -19.05 8.19 22.69
N THR A 68 -18.83 9.22 23.51
CA THR A 68 -17.48 9.61 23.96
C THR A 68 -16.89 8.60 24.94
N GLU A 69 -17.70 7.94 25.76
CA GLU A 69 -17.25 6.95 26.73
C GLU A 69 -16.70 5.71 26.01
N THR A 70 -17.49 5.14 25.11
CA THR A 70 -17.04 4.01 24.27
C THR A 70 -15.84 4.40 23.42
N ALA A 71 -15.79 5.62 22.85
CA ALA A 71 -14.65 6.08 22.06
C ALA A 71 -13.36 6.14 22.88
N ASN A 72 -13.42 6.64 24.12
CA ASN A 72 -12.27 6.71 25.02
C ASN A 72 -11.79 5.33 25.46
N SER A 73 -12.73 4.42 25.78
CA SER A 73 -12.40 3.01 26.09
C SER A 73 -11.69 2.31 24.93
N ILE A 74 -12.15 2.53 23.68
CA ILE A 74 -11.50 1.95 22.49
C ILE A 74 -10.12 2.57 22.24
N ARG A 75 -9.94 3.87 22.47
CA ARG A 75 -8.61 4.51 22.39
C ARG A 75 -7.63 3.88 23.38
N ALA A 76 -8.06 3.67 24.62
CA ALA A 76 -7.25 3.00 25.63
C ALA A 76 -6.91 1.56 25.22
N GLU A 77 -7.85 0.82 24.61
CA GLU A 77 -7.62 -0.53 24.09
C GLU A 77 -6.60 -0.54 22.92
N ILE A 78 -6.65 0.46 22.02
CA ILE A 78 -5.66 0.64 20.95
C ILE A 78 -4.27 0.86 21.53
N GLU A 79 -4.12 1.75 22.50
CA GLU A 79 -2.84 2.03 23.17
C GLU A 79 -2.31 0.83 23.93
N ALA A 80 -3.16 0.11 24.66
CA ALA A 80 -2.79 -1.12 25.38
C ALA A 80 -2.30 -2.23 24.43
N ASN A 81 -2.79 -2.26 23.18
CA ASN A 81 -2.32 -3.18 22.14
C ASN A 81 -1.01 -2.73 21.45
N GLY A 82 -0.41 -1.63 21.92
CA GLY A 82 0.85 -1.07 21.42
C GLY A 82 0.66 0.01 20.36
N GLY A 83 -0.55 0.58 20.26
CA GLY A 83 -0.85 1.77 19.49
C GLY A 83 -0.57 1.64 17.99
N ILE A 84 -0.40 2.79 17.37
CA ILE A 84 -0.06 2.90 15.94
C ILE A 84 1.35 2.33 15.65
N GLU A 85 2.26 2.41 16.61
CA GLU A 85 3.64 1.96 16.41
C GLU A 85 3.76 0.48 16.13
N ARG A 86 3.07 -0.33 16.94
CA ARG A 86 3.08 -1.79 16.77
C ARG A 86 2.38 -2.22 15.50
N TYR A 87 1.33 -1.49 15.12
CA TYR A 87 0.65 -1.68 13.84
C TYR A 87 1.58 -1.38 12.66
N GLN A 88 2.28 -0.23 12.66
CA GLN A 88 3.22 0.12 11.59
C GLN A 88 4.38 -0.88 11.51
N GLN A 89 4.93 -1.30 12.64
CA GLN A 89 5.96 -2.34 12.68
C GLN A 89 5.47 -3.65 12.04
N ALA A 90 4.23 -4.06 12.33
CA ALA A 90 3.62 -5.23 11.71
C ALA A 90 3.42 -5.04 10.20
N SER A 91 3.08 -3.84 9.75
CA SER A 91 2.90 -3.49 8.35
C SER A 91 4.22 -3.51 7.57
N VAL A 92 5.28 -2.89 8.12
CA VAL A 92 6.64 -2.94 7.55
C VAL A 92 7.14 -4.38 7.45
N CYS A 93 7.00 -5.17 8.53
CA CYS A 93 7.33 -6.61 8.51
C CYS A 93 6.50 -7.39 7.48
N GLY A 94 5.29 -6.93 7.15
CA GLY A 94 4.44 -7.52 6.11
C GLY A 94 4.95 -7.28 4.69
N GLN A 95 5.72 -6.21 4.47
CA GLN A 95 6.32 -5.85 3.18
C GLN A 95 7.70 -6.48 2.95
N ASP A 96 8.23 -7.23 3.92
CA ASP A 96 9.47 -7.98 3.76
C ASP A 96 9.39 -8.88 2.49
N ASN A 97 10.50 -8.94 1.75
CA ASN A 97 10.63 -9.70 0.49
C ASN A 97 10.16 -11.16 0.60
N GLN A 98 10.29 -11.78 1.79
CA GLN A 98 9.82 -13.15 2.05
C GLN A 98 8.31 -13.24 2.28
N ARG A 99 7.59 -12.10 2.49
CA ARG A 99 6.19 -12.06 2.93
C ARG A 99 5.20 -11.45 1.95
N GLY A 100 5.64 -10.85 0.89
CA GLY A 100 4.78 -10.19 -0.10
C GLY A 100 5.57 -9.25 -0.99
N GLY A 101 6.69 -8.76 -0.46
CA GLY A 101 7.62 -7.92 -1.19
C GLY A 101 7.09 -6.51 -1.42
N ASP A 102 7.92 -5.77 -2.10
CA ASP A 102 7.65 -4.42 -2.56
C ASP A 102 6.67 -4.45 -3.76
N SER A 103 5.44 -3.98 -3.55
CA SER A 103 4.39 -3.93 -4.57
C SER A 103 4.77 -3.03 -5.76
N SER A 104 5.63 -2.05 -5.54
CA SER A 104 6.06 -1.12 -6.59
C SER A 104 6.87 -1.81 -7.70
N ARG A 105 7.43 -3.00 -7.45
CA ARG A 105 8.07 -3.84 -8.49
C ARG A 105 7.11 -4.20 -9.62
N VAL A 106 5.84 -4.47 -9.28
CA VAL A 106 4.84 -4.80 -10.30
C VAL A 106 4.58 -3.61 -11.23
N LEU A 107 4.57 -2.39 -10.65
CA LEU A 107 4.44 -1.17 -11.44
C LEU A 107 5.65 -0.98 -12.36
N ILE A 108 6.87 -1.14 -11.84
CA ILE A 108 8.12 -1.08 -12.63
C ILE A 108 8.12 -2.10 -13.76
N ASP A 109 7.70 -3.34 -13.49
CA ASP A 109 7.65 -4.41 -14.50
C ASP A 109 6.70 -4.03 -15.65
N TRP A 110 5.52 -3.48 -15.36
CA TRP A 110 4.54 -3.05 -16.35
C TRP A 110 5.04 -1.90 -17.21
N PHE A 111 5.71 -0.90 -16.62
CA PHE A 111 6.33 0.19 -17.38
C PHE A 111 7.50 -0.31 -18.22
N GLY A 112 8.36 -1.15 -17.65
CA GLY A 112 9.48 -1.75 -18.38
C GLY A 112 9.02 -2.62 -19.55
N GLU A 113 7.92 -3.35 -19.42
CA GLU A 113 7.29 -4.12 -20.50
C GLU A 113 6.77 -3.19 -21.60
N ALA A 114 6.05 -2.12 -21.24
CA ALA A 114 5.50 -1.16 -22.20
C ALA A 114 6.61 -0.46 -22.99
N ILE A 115 7.70 -0.04 -22.32
CA ILE A 115 8.88 0.58 -22.96
C ILE A 115 9.52 -0.40 -23.94
N ARG A 116 9.74 -1.66 -23.56
CA ARG A 116 10.34 -2.67 -24.44
C ARG A 116 9.46 -2.99 -25.64
N SER A 117 8.14 -2.91 -25.47
CA SER A 117 7.16 -3.22 -26.53
C SER A 117 6.83 -2.01 -27.42
N SER A 118 7.33 -0.83 -27.08
CA SER A 118 7.12 0.37 -27.90
C SER A 118 8.06 0.37 -29.12
N PRO A 119 7.52 0.63 -30.34
CA PRO A 119 8.35 0.64 -31.56
C PRO A 119 9.52 1.62 -31.49
N ASN A 120 9.31 2.75 -30.87
CA ASN A 120 10.29 3.83 -30.81
C ASN A 120 11.20 3.78 -29.58
N LYS A 121 11.01 2.81 -28.66
CA LYS A 121 11.74 2.71 -27.38
C LYS A 121 11.84 4.06 -26.63
N ASN A 122 10.93 4.97 -26.90
CA ASN A 122 10.95 6.30 -26.32
C ASN A 122 10.60 6.20 -24.83
N VAL A 123 11.63 6.29 -24.01
CA VAL A 123 11.48 6.57 -22.59
C VAL A 123 11.21 8.07 -22.48
N PRO A 124 10.23 8.51 -21.68
CA PRO A 124 10.00 9.93 -21.47
C PRO A 124 11.33 10.62 -21.10
N ASN A 125 11.69 11.70 -21.77
CA ASN A 125 12.91 12.49 -21.47
C ASN A 125 12.87 13.07 -20.05
N LYS A 126 11.70 13.21 -19.48
CA LYS A 126 11.44 13.70 -18.12
C LYS A 126 10.94 12.57 -17.25
N LYS A 127 11.46 12.49 -16.02
CA LYS A 127 10.95 11.53 -15.03
C LYS A 127 9.46 11.76 -14.77
N LEU A 128 8.70 10.69 -14.76
CA LEU A 128 7.27 10.71 -14.41
C LEU A 128 7.11 11.05 -12.92
N ARG A 129 6.20 11.95 -12.62
CA ARG A 129 5.89 12.35 -11.24
C ARG A 129 4.97 11.31 -10.62
N LEU A 130 5.41 10.68 -9.54
CA LEU A 130 4.65 9.68 -8.81
C LEU A 130 4.37 10.16 -7.39
N LEU A 131 3.09 10.16 -6.99
CA LEU A 131 2.67 10.34 -5.60
C LEU A 131 2.44 8.97 -4.97
N GLU A 132 3.25 8.63 -3.99
CA GLU A 132 3.10 7.41 -3.19
C GLU A 132 2.41 7.75 -1.87
N VAL A 133 1.16 7.31 -1.73
CA VAL A 133 0.35 7.49 -0.53
C VAL A 133 0.51 6.26 0.36
N GLY A 134 0.76 6.49 1.65
CA GLY A 134 1.01 5.42 2.62
C GLY A 134 2.40 4.79 2.48
N ALA A 135 3.41 5.63 2.18
CA ALA A 135 4.78 5.20 2.03
C ALA A 135 5.38 4.76 3.38
N LEU A 136 5.90 3.54 3.47
CA LEU A 136 6.52 3.01 4.68
C LEU A 136 8.05 3.02 4.63
N SER A 137 8.63 3.20 3.46
CA SER A 137 10.08 3.24 3.25
C SER A 137 10.41 4.13 2.05
N PRO A 138 11.48 4.93 2.13
CA PRO A 138 11.96 5.71 1.00
C PRO A 138 12.68 4.84 -0.05
N ASP A 139 13.03 3.60 0.30
CA ASP A 139 13.84 2.70 -0.52
C ASP A 139 13.02 1.54 -1.09
N ASN A 140 12.16 1.85 -2.06
CA ASN A 140 11.41 0.86 -2.82
C ASN A 140 11.79 0.85 -4.31
N ALA A 141 11.22 -0.04 -5.12
CA ALA A 141 11.58 -0.18 -6.52
C ALA A 141 11.30 1.10 -7.33
N CYS A 142 10.20 1.81 -7.05
CA CYS A 142 9.90 3.08 -7.71
C CYS A 142 10.93 4.16 -7.36
N SER A 143 11.37 4.21 -6.10
CA SER A 143 12.38 5.17 -5.63
C SER A 143 13.75 4.94 -6.26
N ARG A 144 14.12 3.69 -6.48
CA ARG A 144 15.38 3.30 -7.13
C ARG A 144 15.34 3.40 -8.65
N SER A 145 14.17 3.55 -9.23
CA SER A 145 14.00 3.64 -10.67
C SER A 145 14.33 5.03 -11.20
N ASN A 146 15.03 5.10 -12.33
CA ASN A 146 15.24 6.35 -13.04
C ASN A 146 13.97 6.87 -13.76
N LEU A 147 12.90 6.07 -13.81
CA LEU A 147 11.65 6.44 -14.48
C LEU A 147 10.84 7.46 -13.70
N PHE A 148 10.97 7.49 -12.37
CA PHE A 148 10.09 8.26 -11.50
C PHE A 148 10.81 9.33 -10.68
N SER A 149 10.09 10.44 -10.49
CA SER A 149 10.30 11.42 -9.41
C SER A 149 9.24 11.18 -8.38
N VAL A 150 9.60 10.61 -7.21
CA VAL A 150 8.62 10.12 -6.22
C VAL A 150 8.44 11.12 -5.09
N THR A 151 7.21 11.59 -4.91
CA THR A 151 6.74 12.28 -3.69
C THR A 151 6.09 11.25 -2.79
N ARG A 152 6.47 11.21 -1.51
CA ARG A 152 5.99 10.21 -0.54
C ARG A 152 5.27 10.90 0.60
N ILE A 153 4.09 10.39 0.92
CA ILE A 153 3.32 10.84 2.08
C ILE A 153 2.85 9.65 2.90
N ASP A 154 2.80 9.81 4.20
CA ASP A 154 2.17 8.89 5.15
C ASP A 154 1.60 9.64 6.34
N LEU A 155 0.49 9.17 6.91
CA LEU A 155 -0.15 9.77 8.09
C LEU A 155 0.80 9.84 9.29
N ASN A 156 1.68 8.86 9.43
CA ASN A 156 2.55 8.68 10.60
C ASN A 156 3.97 8.36 10.16
N SER A 157 4.54 9.24 9.33
CA SER A 157 5.90 9.06 8.81
C SER A 157 6.92 8.91 9.93
N ARG A 158 7.86 7.98 9.74
CA ARG A 158 9.03 7.76 10.63
C ARG A 158 10.34 8.10 9.95
N ASP A 159 10.29 8.41 8.68
CA ASP A 159 11.46 8.76 7.88
C ASP A 159 11.35 10.21 7.42
N PRO A 160 12.38 11.04 7.61
CA PRO A 160 12.34 12.47 7.23
C PRO A 160 12.16 12.69 5.72
N SER A 161 12.41 11.69 4.89
CA SER A 161 12.19 11.74 3.43
C SER A 161 10.75 11.38 3.01
N ILE A 162 9.89 11.06 3.98
CA ILE A 162 8.47 10.81 3.79
C ILE A 162 7.69 11.90 4.52
N GLU A 163 6.91 12.68 3.79
CA GLU A 163 6.12 13.77 4.35
C GLU A 163 5.01 13.23 5.25
N ALA A 164 4.93 13.71 6.50
CA ALA A 164 3.85 13.36 7.42
C ALA A 164 2.59 14.14 7.02
N GLN A 165 1.71 13.53 6.22
CA GLN A 165 0.54 14.18 5.65
C GLN A 165 -0.60 13.20 5.40
N ASP A 166 -1.83 13.61 5.74
CA ASP A 166 -3.05 12.96 5.27
C ASP A 166 -3.30 13.31 3.81
N PHE A 167 -3.48 12.30 2.97
CA PHE A 167 -3.86 12.51 1.56
C PHE A 167 -5.20 13.24 1.44
N MET A 168 -6.12 13.03 2.38
CA MET A 168 -7.43 13.68 2.34
C MET A 168 -7.36 15.17 2.67
N ASP A 169 -6.35 15.63 3.42
CA ASP A 169 -6.12 17.02 3.79
C ASP A 169 -5.10 17.73 2.90
N ARG A 170 -4.42 16.98 1.99
CA ARG A 170 -3.44 17.57 1.07
C ARG A 170 -4.12 18.61 0.17
N PRO A 171 -3.59 19.83 0.00
CA PRO A 171 -4.14 20.82 -0.93
C PRO A 171 -4.22 20.27 -2.36
N ILE A 172 -5.37 20.50 -3.01
CA ILE A 172 -5.55 20.10 -4.41
C ILE A 172 -4.64 20.96 -5.29
N PRO A 173 -3.86 20.36 -6.21
CA PRO A 173 -3.01 21.12 -7.13
C PRO A 173 -3.82 22.10 -7.98
N THR A 174 -3.37 23.36 -8.04
CA THR A 174 -4.03 24.41 -8.80
C THR A 174 -3.56 24.45 -10.25
N ALA A 175 -2.28 24.13 -10.48
CA ALA A 175 -1.67 24.06 -11.80
C ALA A 175 -1.41 22.61 -12.22
N ASP A 176 -1.52 22.33 -13.53
CA ASP A 176 -1.27 20.98 -14.07
C ASP A 176 0.17 20.52 -13.84
N GLY A 177 1.14 21.46 -13.81
CA GLY A 177 2.54 21.19 -13.47
C GLY A 177 2.76 20.72 -12.02
N GLU A 178 1.79 20.89 -11.11
CA GLU A 178 1.84 20.38 -9.73
C GLU A 178 1.23 18.97 -9.61
N ARG A 179 0.47 18.53 -10.63
CA ARG A 179 -0.21 17.23 -10.66
C ARG A 179 0.77 16.10 -10.95
N PHE A 180 0.32 14.89 -10.74
CA PHE A 180 1.11 13.68 -10.88
C PHE A 180 0.74 12.88 -12.13
N ASP A 181 1.72 12.19 -12.69
CA ASP A 181 1.50 11.22 -13.77
C ASP A 181 0.91 9.93 -13.22
N ILE A 182 1.31 9.58 -11.99
CA ILE A 182 0.87 8.35 -11.34
C ILE A 182 0.60 8.63 -9.87
N ILE A 183 -0.49 8.05 -9.36
CA ILE A 183 -0.77 7.96 -7.93
C ILE A 183 -0.72 6.50 -7.54
N SER A 184 -0.03 6.18 -6.45
CA SER A 184 0.02 4.83 -5.88
C SER A 184 -0.77 4.79 -4.58
N LEU A 185 -1.87 4.01 -4.57
CA LEU A 185 -2.62 3.61 -3.38
C LEU A 185 -2.37 2.12 -3.11
N SER A 186 -1.17 1.80 -2.65
CA SER A 186 -0.80 0.41 -2.37
C SER A 186 -1.14 0.02 -0.94
N LEU A 187 -2.17 -0.80 -0.78
CA LEU A 187 -2.67 -1.28 0.51
C LEU A 187 -3.10 -0.14 1.46
N VAL A 188 -3.54 1.00 0.92
CA VAL A 188 -4.06 2.15 1.66
C VAL A 188 -5.57 2.08 1.80
N LEU A 189 -6.27 1.91 0.68
CA LEU A 189 -7.74 1.97 0.63
C LEU A 189 -8.42 0.96 1.56
N ASN A 190 -7.80 -0.21 1.77
CA ASN A 190 -8.32 -1.24 2.67
C ASN A 190 -8.23 -0.85 4.16
N TYR A 191 -7.43 0.17 4.49
CA TYR A 191 -7.28 0.70 5.83
C TYR A 191 -8.31 1.79 6.15
N VAL A 192 -8.84 2.46 5.16
CA VAL A 192 -9.92 3.42 5.34
C VAL A 192 -11.16 2.70 5.87
N SER A 193 -11.68 3.14 7.02
CA SER A 193 -12.70 2.39 7.78
C SER A 193 -14.08 2.43 7.13
N LEU A 194 -14.48 3.59 6.58
CA LEU A 194 -15.82 3.84 6.06
C LEU A 194 -15.89 3.63 4.55
N PRO A 195 -16.90 2.94 4.04
CA PRO A 195 -17.09 2.74 2.60
C PRO A 195 -17.18 4.04 1.78
N ALA A 196 -17.83 5.07 2.34
CA ALA A 196 -17.93 6.38 1.69
C ALA A 196 -16.57 7.09 1.64
N ALA A 197 -15.79 7.06 2.73
CA ALA A 197 -14.46 7.64 2.73
C ALA A 197 -13.49 6.95 1.76
N ARG A 198 -13.70 5.66 1.45
CA ARG A 198 -12.96 4.98 0.38
C ARG A 198 -13.33 5.52 -1.00
N GLY A 199 -14.61 5.81 -1.22
CA GLY A 199 -15.07 6.46 -2.44
C GLY A 199 -14.48 7.86 -2.58
N GLU A 200 -14.59 8.68 -1.54
CA GLU A 200 -14.01 10.03 -1.49
C GLU A 200 -12.50 10.03 -1.77
N MET A 201 -11.76 9.03 -1.25
CA MET A 201 -10.33 8.87 -1.53
C MET A 201 -10.07 8.55 -3.02
N LEU A 202 -10.88 7.69 -3.64
CA LEU A 202 -10.77 7.38 -5.07
C LEU A 202 -11.14 8.59 -5.94
N GLU A 203 -12.23 9.29 -5.62
CA GLU A 203 -12.64 10.53 -6.30
C GLU A 203 -11.52 11.57 -6.23
N ARG A 204 -10.91 11.73 -5.05
CA ARG A 204 -9.83 12.68 -4.85
C ARG A 204 -8.60 12.39 -5.72
N THR A 205 -8.32 11.12 -6.06
CA THR A 205 -7.18 10.81 -6.95
C THR A 205 -7.31 11.47 -8.31
N THR A 206 -8.52 11.70 -8.81
CA THR A 206 -8.74 12.35 -10.12
C THR A 206 -8.29 13.80 -10.14
N GLU A 207 -8.36 14.49 -8.98
CA GLU A 207 -7.96 15.89 -8.84
C GLU A 207 -6.43 16.06 -8.80
N PHE A 208 -5.69 15.00 -8.46
CA PHE A 208 -4.22 15.01 -8.37
C PHE A 208 -3.53 14.48 -9.61
N LEU A 209 -4.25 13.82 -10.51
CA LEU A 209 -3.72 13.36 -11.78
C LEU A 209 -3.71 14.49 -12.82
N ARG A 210 -2.73 14.48 -13.73
CA ARG A 210 -2.66 15.43 -14.82
C ARG A 210 -3.86 15.29 -15.76
N HIS A 211 -4.24 16.41 -16.35
CA HIS A 211 -5.33 16.49 -17.32
C HIS A 211 -4.84 16.65 -18.75
N THR A 212 -3.60 17.14 -18.92
CA THR A 212 -3.00 17.37 -20.23
C THR A 212 -1.94 16.31 -20.55
N PRO A 213 -1.81 15.87 -21.80
CA PRO A 213 -0.69 15.05 -22.26
C PRO A 213 0.67 15.73 -21.97
N LEU A 214 1.75 14.96 -21.84
CA LEU A 214 3.10 15.54 -21.81
C LEU A 214 3.42 16.19 -23.16
N GLU A 215 4.08 17.35 -23.12
CA GLU A 215 4.61 17.97 -24.34
C GLU A 215 5.52 16.99 -25.09
N GLY A 216 5.23 16.75 -26.37
CA GLY A 216 5.93 15.78 -27.23
C GLY A 216 5.27 14.40 -27.31
N GLU A 217 4.14 14.17 -26.65
CA GLU A 217 3.36 12.91 -26.72
C GLU A 217 2.31 12.87 -27.84
N GLU A 218 2.24 13.91 -28.68
CA GLU A 218 1.29 13.97 -29.82
C GLU A 218 1.57 12.92 -30.91
N GLU A 219 2.72 12.21 -30.85
CA GLU A 219 2.95 11.04 -31.68
C GLU A 219 2.06 9.87 -31.20
N GLN A 220 0.92 9.76 -31.83
CA GLN A 220 -0.06 8.67 -31.68
C GLN A 220 0.65 7.32 -31.77
N GLY A 221 0.58 6.52 -30.69
CA GLY A 221 0.92 5.11 -30.71
C GLY A 221 2.00 4.62 -29.76
N SER A 222 2.50 5.43 -28.83
CA SER A 222 3.37 4.90 -27.77
C SER A 222 2.55 4.14 -26.72
N ARG A 223 2.79 2.84 -26.56
CA ARG A 223 2.17 2.02 -25.51
C ARG A 223 2.45 2.51 -24.10
N VAL A 224 3.44 3.35 -23.94
CA VAL A 224 3.82 3.94 -22.65
C VAL A 224 2.85 5.07 -22.28
N THR A 225 2.44 5.90 -23.25
CA THR A 225 1.51 7.01 -23.01
C THR A 225 0.11 6.53 -22.61
N GLU A 226 -0.27 5.31 -23.04
CA GLU A 226 -1.52 4.68 -22.61
C GLU A 226 -1.55 4.25 -21.14
N LEU A 227 -0.40 4.26 -20.45
CA LEU A 227 -0.29 3.87 -19.06
C LEU A 227 -0.44 5.02 -18.07
N PHE A 228 -0.46 6.28 -18.51
CA PHE A 228 -0.61 7.43 -17.64
C PHE A 228 -1.39 8.59 -18.33
N PRO A 229 -2.03 9.50 -17.58
CA PRO A 229 -2.03 9.54 -16.11
C PRO A 229 -2.79 8.35 -15.51
N SER A 230 -2.31 7.80 -14.40
CA SER A 230 -2.91 6.58 -13.86
C SER A 230 -2.89 6.47 -12.34
N LEU A 231 -3.82 5.65 -11.84
CA LEU A 231 -3.85 5.19 -10.46
C LEU A 231 -3.35 3.74 -10.40
N PHE A 232 -2.30 3.50 -9.62
CA PHE A 232 -1.85 2.17 -9.24
C PHE A 232 -2.52 1.78 -7.93
N LEU A 233 -3.50 0.87 -8.01
CA LEU A 233 -4.29 0.40 -6.88
C LEU A 233 -3.88 -1.03 -6.51
N VAL A 234 -3.49 -1.23 -5.25
CA VAL A 234 -3.22 -2.56 -4.70
C VAL A 234 -4.12 -2.82 -3.51
N LEU A 235 -4.82 -3.93 -3.54
CA LEU A 235 -5.72 -4.36 -2.46
C LEU A 235 -5.38 -5.80 -2.04
N PRO A 236 -5.70 -6.19 -0.78
CA PRO A 236 -5.81 -7.60 -0.44
C PRO A 236 -6.80 -8.28 -1.39
N ALA A 237 -6.41 -9.40 -2.00
CA ALA A 237 -7.25 -10.13 -2.95
C ALA A 237 -8.68 -10.39 -2.42
N PRO A 238 -8.88 -10.76 -1.14
CA PRO A 238 -10.23 -10.96 -0.60
C PRO A 238 -11.14 -9.73 -0.64
N CYS A 239 -10.61 -8.52 -0.81
CA CYS A 239 -11.45 -7.33 -0.96
C CYS A 239 -12.34 -7.38 -2.20
N VAL A 240 -11.89 -8.06 -3.26
CA VAL A 240 -12.64 -8.20 -4.52
C VAL A 240 -13.01 -9.66 -4.83
N THR A 241 -12.29 -10.64 -4.29
CA THR A 241 -12.58 -12.06 -4.58
C THR A 241 -13.50 -12.71 -3.55
N ASN A 242 -13.58 -12.14 -2.35
CA ASN A 242 -14.36 -12.69 -1.24
C ASN A 242 -15.14 -11.62 -0.46
N SER A 243 -15.53 -10.52 -1.10
CA SER A 243 -16.42 -9.55 -0.50
C SER A 243 -17.87 -9.81 -0.89
N ARG A 244 -18.77 -9.47 0.04
CA ARG A 244 -20.21 -9.49 -0.17
C ARG A 244 -20.68 -8.33 -1.05
N TYR A 245 -19.97 -7.19 -1.00
CA TYR A 245 -20.42 -5.91 -1.56
C TYR A 245 -19.53 -5.40 -2.69
N LEU A 246 -18.42 -6.08 -2.98
CA LEU A 246 -17.49 -5.67 -4.03
C LEU A 246 -16.92 -6.90 -4.72
N ASP A 247 -16.92 -6.88 -6.04
CA ASP A 247 -16.13 -7.76 -6.91
C ASP A 247 -15.37 -6.92 -7.94
N GLU A 248 -14.59 -7.56 -8.80
CA GLU A 248 -13.81 -6.85 -9.81
C GLU A 248 -14.69 -6.12 -10.82
N ARG A 249 -15.82 -6.71 -11.23
CA ARG A 249 -16.77 -6.08 -12.16
C ARG A 249 -17.36 -4.82 -11.56
N ARG A 250 -17.84 -4.89 -10.31
CA ARG A 250 -18.40 -3.71 -9.65
C ARG A 250 -17.35 -2.62 -9.43
N LEU A 251 -16.10 -3.02 -9.10
CA LEU A 251 -15.00 -2.05 -9.00
C LEU A 251 -14.74 -1.37 -10.34
N GLU A 252 -14.76 -2.12 -11.45
CA GLU A 252 -14.58 -1.57 -12.79
C GLU A 252 -15.69 -0.59 -13.17
N GLU A 253 -16.96 -0.90 -12.89
CA GLU A 253 -18.09 -0.01 -13.06
C GLU A 253 -17.92 1.30 -12.26
N MET A 254 -17.49 1.18 -10.99
CA MET A 254 -17.25 2.32 -10.10
C MET A 254 -16.09 3.19 -10.59
N MET A 255 -14.97 2.58 -10.97
CA MET A 255 -13.81 3.29 -11.51
C MET A 255 -14.14 3.96 -12.86
N GLY A 256 -14.97 3.32 -13.69
CA GLY A 256 -15.47 3.90 -14.93
C GLY A 256 -16.26 5.21 -14.70
N ASN A 257 -17.05 5.29 -13.62
CA ASN A 257 -17.76 6.54 -13.27
C ASN A 257 -16.79 7.69 -12.91
N LEU A 258 -15.58 7.37 -12.45
CA LEU A 258 -14.54 8.34 -12.15
C LEU A 258 -13.66 8.67 -13.38
N GLY A 259 -13.97 8.10 -14.55
CA GLY A 259 -13.19 8.28 -15.77
C GLY A 259 -11.94 7.40 -15.84
N TYR A 260 -11.88 6.33 -15.05
CA TYR A 260 -10.79 5.37 -15.13
C TYR A 260 -11.11 4.18 -16.04
N ARG A 261 -10.10 3.70 -16.74
CA ARG A 261 -10.11 2.48 -17.55
C ARG A 261 -9.01 1.54 -17.07
N LEU A 262 -9.35 0.28 -16.81
CA LEU A 262 -8.37 -0.74 -16.41
C LEU A 262 -7.41 -1.06 -17.56
N VAL A 263 -6.11 -0.87 -17.38
CA VAL A 263 -5.09 -1.12 -18.42
C VAL A 263 -4.16 -2.26 -18.08
N ARG A 264 -3.94 -2.56 -16.78
CA ARG A 264 -3.15 -3.72 -16.33
C ARG A 264 -3.79 -4.32 -15.08
N ARG A 265 -3.73 -5.64 -14.98
CA ARG A 265 -4.22 -6.40 -13.84
C ARG A 265 -3.34 -7.60 -13.54
N LYS A 266 -3.02 -7.82 -12.27
CA LYS A 266 -2.33 -9.01 -11.78
C LYS A 266 -2.98 -9.47 -10.48
N LEU A 267 -3.38 -10.73 -10.41
CA LEU A 267 -3.89 -11.35 -9.20
C LEU A 267 -2.85 -12.35 -8.69
N SER A 268 -2.44 -12.19 -7.46
CA SER A 268 -1.62 -13.15 -6.72
C SER A 268 -2.46 -13.86 -5.65
N ALA A 269 -1.90 -14.83 -4.96
CA ALA A 269 -2.60 -15.52 -3.87
C ALA A 269 -3.08 -14.59 -2.74
N LYS A 270 -2.46 -13.42 -2.58
CA LYS A 270 -2.75 -12.50 -1.46
C LYS A 270 -3.24 -11.13 -1.90
N LEU A 271 -2.78 -10.64 -3.04
CA LEU A 271 -2.97 -9.27 -3.49
C LEU A 271 -3.50 -9.21 -4.91
N ILE A 272 -4.31 -8.22 -5.19
CA ILE A 272 -4.65 -7.79 -6.53
C ILE A 272 -3.97 -6.45 -6.81
N TYR A 273 -3.35 -6.35 -7.97
CA TYR A 273 -2.68 -5.16 -8.49
C TYR A 273 -3.44 -4.72 -9.73
N GLN A 274 -3.74 -3.45 -9.80
CA GLN A 274 -4.48 -2.86 -10.92
C GLN A 274 -3.87 -1.51 -11.28
N LEU A 275 -3.72 -1.25 -12.58
CA LEU A 275 -3.36 0.06 -13.11
C LEU A 275 -4.54 0.60 -13.88
N TRP A 276 -5.04 1.75 -13.45
CA TRP A 276 -6.21 2.41 -13.96
C TRP A 276 -5.79 3.69 -14.67
N HIS A 277 -5.87 3.72 -16.00
CA HIS A 277 -5.64 4.93 -16.78
C HIS A 277 -6.80 5.90 -16.60
N HIS A 278 -6.51 7.15 -16.28
CA HIS A 278 -7.52 8.21 -16.15
C HIS A 278 -7.75 8.88 -17.51
N VAL A 279 -8.90 8.61 -18.09
CA VAL A 279 -9.35 9.25 -19.33
C VAL A 279 -10.16 10.48 -18.94
N CYS A 280 -9.73 11.67 -19.37
CA CYS A 280 -10.39 12.93 -19.01
C CYS A 280 -11.90 12.86 -19.23
N LYS A 281 -12.71 13.42 -18.32
CA LYS A 281 -14.19 13.33 -18.23
C LYS A 281 -14.98 13.67 -19.52
N ALA A 282 -14.35 14.20 -20.54
CA ALA A 282 -15.03 14.59 -21.80
C ALA A 282 -15.64 13.40 -22.58
N GLN A 283 -15.35 12.15 -22.23
CA GLN A 283 -15.82 10.97 -22.96
C GLN A 283 -16.84 10.09 -22.20
N SER A 284 -17.20 10.41 -20.97
CA SER A 284 -18.22 9.65 -20.23
C SER A 284 -19.64 10.19 -20.49
N LEU A 285 -20.11 10.09 -21.73
CA LEU A 285 -21.50 10.39 -22.14
C LEU A 285 -22.42 9.20 -21.86
N GLY A 286 -22.55 8.79 -20.58
CA GLY A 286 -23.49 7.75 -20.18
C GLY A 286 -24.14 8.08 -18.83
N ARG A 287 -25.36 7.54 -18.62
CA ARG A 287 -26.05 7.62 -17.34
C ARG A 287 -25.16 6.96 -16.28
N GLN A 288 -24.54 7.78 -15.40
CA GLN A 288 -23.70 7.28 -14.33
C GLN A 288 -24.54 6.44 -13.37
N LYS A 289 -24.10 5.21 -13.10
CA LYS A 289 -24.73 4.35 -12.09
C LYS A 289 -24.43 4.92 -10.71
N GLU A 290 -25.45 5.05 -9.89
CA GLU A 290 -25.25 5.48 -8.49
C GLU A 290 -24.68 4.35 -7.65
N PHE A 291 -23.61 4.65 -6.88
CA PHE A 291 -23.00 3.75 -5.93
C PHE A 291 -23.09 4.26 -4.48
N SER A 292 -24.15 4.99 -4.19
CA SER A 292 -24.39 5.65 -2.89
C SER A 292 -24.77 4.67 -1.79
N LYS A 293 -25.15 3.42 -2.11
CA LYS A 293 -25.60 2.40 -1.15
C LYS A 293 -24.78 1.12 -1.29
N LYS A 294 -24.65 0.40 -0.16
CA LYS A 294 -24.14 -0.97 -0.18
C LYS A 294 -25.15 -1.87 -0.86
N GLU A 295 -24.75 -2.50 -1.91
CA GLU A 295 -25.52 -3.48 -2.64
C GLU A 295 -24.82 -4.83 -2.56
N GLU A 296 -25.57 -5.85 -2.19
CA GLU A 296 -25.01 -7.20 -2.07
C GLU A 296 -24.86 -7.80 -3.47
N VAL A 297 -23.63 -8.00 -3.91
CA VAL A 297 -23.31 -8.58 -5.23
C VAL A 297 -22.95 -10.07 -5.13
N ASN A 298 -22.46 -10.48 -3.95
CA ASN A 298 -22.05 -11.86 -3.71
C ASN A 298 -22.56 -12.34 -2.36
N PRO A 299 -23.69 -13.03 -2.28
CA PRO A 299 -24.24 -13.53 -1.01
C PRO A 299 -23.33 -14.60 -0.39
N GLY A 300 -23.36 -14.70 0.95
CA GLY A 300 -22.63 -15.76 1.66
C GLY A 300 -22.16 -15.36 3.06
N ARG A 301 -22.30 -16.28 4.04
CA ARG A 301 -21.97 -16.03 5.45
C ARG A 301 -20.48 -15.88 5.72
N THR A 302 -19.63 -16.52 4.91
CA THR A 302 -18.16 -16.52 5.08
C THR A 302 -17.48 -15.36 4.38
N ARG A 303 -18.20 -14.53 3.62
CA ARG A 303 -17.66 -13.39 2.90
C ARG A 303 -17.40 -12.21 3.82
N ASN A 304 -16.36 -11.45 3.50
CA ASN A 304 -16.06 -10.19 4.20
C ASN A 304 -17.03 -9.07 3.77
N ASN A 305 -17.00 -7.95 4.49
CA ASN A 305 -17.89 -6.80 4.26
C ASN A 305 -17.13 -5.60 3.66
N PHE A 306 -16.06 -5.81 2.93
CA PHE A 306 -15.37 -4.72 2.26
C PHE A 306 -16.30 -4.13 1.20
N ALA A 307 -16.45 -2.81 1.21
CA ALA A 307 -17.30 -2.07 0.28
C ALA A 307 -16.68 -0.71 0.00
N ILE A 308 -16.98 -0.17 -1.16
CA ILE A 308 -16.72 1.22 -1.56
C ILE A 308 -18.08 1.83 -1.89
N MET A 309 -18.27 3.11 -1.61
CA MET A 309 -19.48 3.86 -1.93
C MET A 309 -19.11 5.25 -2.39
N PHE A 310 -19.77 5.77 -3.42
CA PHE A 310 -19.70 7.17 -3.82
C PHE A 310 -20.92 7.90 -3.24
N ARG A 311 -20.75 9.16 -2.87
CA ARG A 311 -21.84 10.02 -2.40
C ARG A 311 -22.44 10.85 -3.53
#